data_f4c1cd18fa5cdb94c0a8c4e8763756bf
#
_entry.id   f4c1cd18fa5cdb94c0a8c4e8763756bf
#
_cell.length_a   1.000
_cell.length_b   1.000
_cell.length_c   1.000
_cell.angle_alpha   90.00
_cell.angle_beta   90.00
_cell.angle_gamma   90.00
#
_symmetry.space_group_name_H-M   'P 1'
#
loop_
_entity.id
_entity.type
_entity.pdbx_description
1 polymer ?
#
loop_
_entity_poly.entity_id
_entity_poly.type
_entity_poly.pdbx_seq_one_letter_code
_entity_poly.pdbx_strand_id
1 'polypeptide(L)'
;ELGVITHSTATSRALSNVKNFNEATKAINIPLNTTRDRSYQTKIEIIGNASEISNGIINRSSKPIVPGTPVSEVDEKILQQIFGPESVSHLSLGKMKDTPNVSVSVNFTKSCSTHSFIVGMSGMGKTSFATTYFDELNKRGATVVVFDYAGEYNIGFERTNCIEPRINPRFISLDILAKFLHIGENAERQMDVLADAFSED
;
A
#
# COMPACT_ATOMS: atom_id res chain seq x y z
N GLU A 1 9.79 -23.90 -3.15
CA GLU A 1 9.16 -22.97 -2.20
C GLU A 1 9.61 -21.55 -2.46
N LEU A 2 8.72 -20.58 -2.24
CA LEU A 2 8.98 -19.16 -2.39
C LEU A 2 9.21 -18.54 -1.00
N GLY A 3 10.27 -17.73 -0.88
CA GLY A 3 10.56 -17.02 0.36
C GLY A 3 10.90 -15.55 0.10
N VAL A 4 10.73 -14.73 1.12
CA VAL A 4 11.11 -13.31 1.12
C VAL A 4 12.25 -13.09 2.10
N ILE A 5 13.26 -12.35 1.68
CA ILE A 5 14.34 -11.91 2.53
C ILE A 5 13.80 -10.83 3.48
N THR A 6 13.74 -11.15 4.77
CA THR A 6 13.24 -10.19 5.78
C THR A 6 14.39 -9.43 6.46
N HIS A 7 15.56 -10.03 6.50
CA HIS A 7 16.72 -9.44 7.17
C HIS A 7 18.01 -10.02 6.60
N SER A 8 19.00 -9.17 6.38
CA SER A 8 20.34 -9.59 5.98
C SER A 8 21.39 -8.84 6.80
N THR A 9 22.30 -9.57 7.38
CA THR A 9 23.42 -9.02 8.15
C THR A 9 24.72 -9.52 7.59
N ALA A 10 25.70 -8.63 7.51
CA ALA A 10 27.08 -8.96 7.21
C ALA A 10 27.92 -8.77 8.47
N THR A 11 28.63 -9.78 8.88
CA THR A 11 29.54 -9.73 10.01
C THR A 11 30.98 -10.01 9.55
N SER A 12 31.93 -9.27 10.07
CA SER A 12 33.35 -9.50 9.85
C SER A 12 34.01 -9.87 11.17
N ARG A 13 34.76 -10.96 11.20
CA ARG A 13 35.49 -11.37 12.40
C ARG A 13 36.55 -10.34 12.81
N ALA A 14 37.14 -9.63 11.82
CA ALA A 14 38.07 -8.56 12.08
C ALA A 14 37.44 -7.39 12.85
N LEU A 15 36.17 -7.07 12.56
CA LEU A 15 35.44 -6.00 13.19
C LEU A 15 34.73 -6.40 14.49
N SER A 16 34.39 -7.68 14.67
CA SER A 16 33.69 -8.15 15.88
C SER A 16 34.52 -8.06 17.16
N ASN A 17 35.85 -8.05 17.03
CA ASN A 17 36.78 -7.98 18.16
C ASN A 17 37.37 -6.58 18.41
N VAL A 18 36.90 -5.58 17.69
CA VAL A 18 37.40 -4.19 17.80
C VAL A 18 36.87 -3.55 19.07
N LYS A 19 37.80 -3.12 19.96
CA LYS A 19 37.46 -2.49 21.25
C LYS A 19 37.53 -0.96 21.22
N ASN A 20 38.20 -0.37 20.22
CA ASN A 20 38.36 1.09 20.13
C ASN A 20 38.48 1.56 18.67
N PHE A 21 38.36 2.90 18.47
CA PHE A 21 38.36 3.53 17.16
C PHE A 21 39.67 3.28 16.36
N ASN A 22 40.83 3.25 17.03
CA ASN A 22 42.10 3.02 16.33
C ASN A 22 42.24 1.61 15.78
N GLU A 23 41.70 0.62 16.47
CA GLU A 23 41.61 -0.77 15.96
C GLU A 23 40.62 -0.87 14.81
N ALA A 24 39.49 -0.16 14.88
CA ALA A 24 38.51 -0.08 13.80
C ALA A 24 39.17 0.46 12.52
N THR A 25 39.93 1.53 12.60
CA THR A 25 40.60 2.14 11.46
C THR A 25 41.64 1.20 10.83
N LYS A 26 42.39 0.46 11.66
CA LYS A 26 43.32 -0.57 11.19
C LYS A 26 42.59 -1.74 10.50
N ALA A 27 41.46 -2.17 11.06
CA ALA A 27 40.67 -3.26 10.49
C ALA A 27 40.00 -2.89 9.15
N ILE A 28 39.62 -1.61 8.97
CA ILE A 28 39.06 -1.10 7.71
C ILE A 28 40.12 -1.03 6.59
N ASN A 29 41.38 -0.73 6.96
CA ASN A 29 42.49 -0.61 6.01
C ASN A 29 43.13 -1.96 5.63
N ILE A 30 42.67 -3.08 6.12
CA ILE A 30 43.10 -4.39 5.65
C ILE A 30 42.57 -4.59 4.22
N PRO A 31 43.46 -4.94 3.25
CA PRO A 31 43.01 -5.11 1.87
C PRO A 31 41.83 -6.07 1.76
N LEU A 32 40.75 -5.63 1.12
CA LEU A 32 39.46 -6.32 1.00
C LEU A 32 39.50 -7.66 0.23
N ASN A 33 40.71 -8.14 -0.15
CA ASN A 33 40.89 -9.35 -0.95
C ASN A 33 40.75 -10.67 -0.19
N THR A 34 40.52 -10.66 1.12
CA THR A 34 40.24 -11.88 1.88
C THR A 34 38.75 -12.05 2.10
N THR A 35 38.07 -12.61 1.11
CA THR A 35 36.67 -13.09 1.19
C THR A 35 36.41 -14.07 2.36
N ARG A 36 37.46 -14.52 3.05
CA ARG A 36 37.37 -15.48 4.16
C ARG A 36 36.90 -14.90 5.49
N ASP A 37 36.86 -13.57 5.63
CA ASP A 37 36.58 -12.94 6.94
C ASP A 37 35.16 -12.39 7.05
N ARG A 38 34.38 -12.46 6.00
CA ARG A 38 32.98 -11.99 5.98
C ARG A 38 32.03 -13.16 6.04
N SER A 39 31.13 -13.13 7.00
CA SER A 39 29.97 -14.01 7.03
C SER A 39 28.69 -13.22 6.80
N TYR A 40 27.86 -13.72 5.90
CA TYR A 40 26.54 -13.17 5.61
C TYR A 40 25.49 -14.09 6.21
N GLN A 41 24.59 -13.51 6.98
CA GLN A 41 23.43 -14.21 7.50
C GLN A 41 22.20 -13.56 6.94
N THR A 42 21.36 -14.34 6.28
CA THR A 42 20.11 -13.86 5.69
C THR A 42 18.96 -14.66 6.26
N LYS A 43 17.99 -13.96 6.80
CA LYS A 43 16.73 -14.56 7.25
C LYS A 43 15.74 -14.53 6.10
N ILE A 44 15.26 -15.70 5.71
CA ILE A 44 14.25 -15.88 4.66
C ILE A 44 12.98 -16.36 5.33
N GLU A 45 11.88 -15.65 5.13
CA GLU A 45 10.55 -16.09 5.53
C GLU A 45 9.89 -16.79 4.35
N ILE A 46 9.45 -18.04 4.56
CA ILE A 46 8.80 -18.83 3.53
C ILE A 46 7.34 -18.40 3.47
N ILE A 47 6.91 -17.98 2.29
CA ILE A 47 5.53 -17.57 2.02
C ILE A 47 4.68 -18.78 1.65
N GLY A 48 5.23 -19.70 0.86
CA GLY A 48 4.52 -20.89 0.41
C GLY A 48 5.12 -21.50 -0.86
N ASN A 49 4.34 -22.30 -1.54
CA ASN A 49 4.72 -22.87 -2.81
C ASN A 49 4.37 -21.94 -3.97
N ALA A 50 5.32 -21.66 -4.85
CA ALA A 50 5.13 -20.74 -5.97
C ALA A 50 3.93 -21.12 -6.86
N SER A 51 3.71 -22.41 -7.13
CA SER A 51 2.58 -22.88 -7.94
C SER A 51 1.22 -22.71 -7.25
N GLU A 52 1.16 -22.78 -5.93
CA GLU A 52 -0.07 -22.54 -5.16
C GLU A 52 -0.36 -21.03 -5.06
N ILE A 53 0.67 -20.22 -4.85
CA ILE A 53 0.55 -18.77 -4.76
C ILE A 53 0.08 -18.16 -6.08
N SER A 54 0.55 -18.67 -7.22
CA SER A 54 0.08 -18.23 -8.55
C SER A 54 -1.40 -18.54 -8.78
N ASN A 55 -1.94 -19.53 -8.08
CA ASN A 55 -3.37 -19.85 -8.08
C ASN A 55 -4.16 -19.12 -6.97
N GLY A 56 -3.53 -18.21 -6.25
CA GLY A 56 -4.15 -17.44 -5.18
C GLY A 56 -4.30 -18.19 -3.86
N ILE A 57 -3.61 -19.33 -3.71
CA ILE A 57 -3.63 -20.14 -2.49
C ILE A 57 -2.33 -19.90 -1.73
N ILE A 58 -2.43 -19.34 -0.53
CA ILE A 58 -1.28 -19.08 0.35
C ILE A 58 -1.31 -20.14 1.45
N ASN A 59 -0.64 -21.24 1.22
CA ASN A 59 -0.40 -22.26 2.23
C ASN A 59 1.02 -22.12 2.75
N ARG A 60 1.17 -21.82 4.04
CA ARG A 60 2.50 -21.86 4.68
C ARG A 60 3.00 -23.29 4.69
N SER A 61 4.21 -23.51 4.17
CA SER A 61 4.84 -24.81 4.27
C SER A 61 5.04 -25.16 5.74
N SER A 62 4.52 -26.31 6.14
CA SER A 62 4.71 -26.86 7.48
C SER A 62 6.01 -27.69 7.60
N LYS A 63 6.68 -27.92 6.48
CA LYS A 63 7.92 -28.71 6.45
C LYS A 63 9.13 -27.80 6.61
N PRO A 64 10.01 -28.08 7.56
CA PRO A 64 11.26 -27.34 7.69
C PRO A 64 12.15 -27.57 6.47
N ILE A 65 12.83 -26.51 6.04
CA ILE A 65 13.84 -26.62 4.98
C ILE A 65 15.03 -27.43 5.52
N VAL A 66 15.44 -28.41 4.72
CA VAL A 66 16.61 -29.25 5.08
C VAL A 66 17.87 -28.40 4.95
N PRO A 67 18.78 -28.46 5.93
CA PRO A 67 20.08 -27.81 5.83
C PRO A 67 20.82 -28.22 4.56
N GLY A 68 21.41 -27.26 3.86
CA GLY A 68 22.08 -27.48 2.57
C GLY A 68 21.19 -27.35 1.34
N THR A 69 19.90 -27.07 1.51
CA THR A 69 19.02 -26.77 0.38
C THR A 69 19.52 -25.51 -0.35
N PRO A 70 19.76 -25.55 -1.67
CA PRO A 70 20.21 -24.38 -2.42
C PRO A 70 19.10 -23.33 -2.49
N VAL A 71 19.50 -22.08 -2.39
CA VAL A 71 18.61 -20.91 -2.55
C VAL A 71 19.08 -20.14 -3.77
N SER A 72 18.16 -19.80 -4.66
CA SER A 72 18.41 -18.99 -5.84
C SER A 72 17.40 -17.85 -5.93
N GLU A 73 17.73 -16.82 -6.68
CA GLU A 73 16.78 -15.77 -7.03
C GLU A 73 15.61 -16.37 -7.83
N VAL A 74 14.44 -15.80 -7.61
CA VAL A 74 13.22 -16.26 -8.28
C VAL A 74 13.21 -15.77 -9.73
N ASP A 75 12.77 -16.61 -10.67
CA ASP A 75 12.61 -16.25 -12.08
C ASP A 75 11.51 -15.16 -12.23
N GLU A 76 11.78 -14.14 -13.07
CA GLU A 76 10.82 -13.08 -13.40
C GLU A 76 9.48 -13.63 -13.90
N LYS A 77 9.49 -14.76 -14.60
CA LYS A 77 8.25 -15.42 -15.05
C LYS A 77 7.37 -15.86 -13.90
N ILE A 78 7.96 -16.38 -12.83
CA ILE A 78 7.25 -16.78 -11.63
C ILE A 78 6.71 -15.54 -10.91
N LEU A 79 7.51 -14.48 -10.81
CA LEU A 79 7.07 -13.20 -10.25
C LEU A 79 5.91 -12.61 -11.04
N GLN A 80 5.98 -12.65 -12.39
CA GLN A 80 4.89 -12.18 -13.26
C GLN A 80 3.60 -12.97 -13.04
N GLN A 81 3.68 -14.28 -12.87
CA GLN A 81 2.50 -15.11 -12.58
C GLN A 81 1.86 -14.78 -11.23
N ILE A 82 2.67 -14.40 -10.25
CA ILE A 82 2.20 -14.11 -8.88
C ILE A 82 1.64 -12.70 -8.77
N PHE A 83 2.40 -11.70 -9.25
CA PHE A 83 2.09 -10.29 -9.04
C PHE A 83 1.36 -9.62 -10.20
N GLY A 84 1.51 -10.15 -11.39
CA GLY A 84 0.95 -9.58 -12.61
C GLY A 84 0.21 -10.60 -13.47
N PRO A 85 -0.68 -11.46 -12.91
CA PRO A 85 -1.40 -12.39 -13.73
C PRO A 85 -2.23 -11.66 -14.78
N GLU A 86 -2.09 -12.06 -16.03
CA GLU A 86 -2.88 -11.53 -17.14
C GLU A 86 -4.29 -12.16 -17.08
N SER A 87 -5.23 -11.39 -16.59
CA SER A 87 -6.64 -11.80 -16.49
C SER A 87 -7.53 -10.59 -16.67
N VAL A 88 -8.70 -10.80 -17.24
CA VAL A 88 -9.73 -9.76 -17.41
C VAL A 88 -10.14 -9.14 -16.09
N SER A 89 -10.05 -9.88 -14.99
CA SER A 89 -10.38 -9.42 -13.64
C SER A 89 -9.24 -8.69 -12.92
N HIS A 90 -8.08 -8.50 -13.56
CA HIS A 90 -6.93 -7.84 -12.94
C HIS A 90 -6.66 -6.47 -13.58
N LEU A 91 -6.39 -5.48 -12.74
CA LEU A 91 -5.95 -4.13 -13.13
C LEU A 91 -4.45 -4.03 -12.93
N SER A 92 -3.72 -3.62 -13.96
CA SER A 92 -2.31 -3.30 -13.84
C SER A 92 -2.15 -1.93 -13.19
N LEU A 93 -1.48 -1.87 -12.04
CA LEU A 93 -1.28 -0.65 -11.26
C LEU A 93 0.13 -0.10 -11.34
N GLY A 94 1.06 -0.87 -11.89
CA GLY A 94 2.44 -0.44 -12.00
C GLY A 94 3.40 -1.60 -12.26
N LYS A 95 4.67 -1.33 -12.00
CA LYS A 95 5.76 -2.28 -12.18
C LYS A 95 6.54 -2.45 -10.88
N MET A 96 7.14 -3.62 -10.70
CA MET A 96 7.99 -3.89 -9.57
C MET A 96 9.28 -3.05 -9.69
N LYS A 97 9.71 -2.44 -8.58
CA LYS A 97 10.85 -1.50 -8.56
C LYS A 97 12.15 -2.13 -9.04
N ASP A 98 12.47 -3.31 -8.51
CA ASP A 98 13.75 -3.97 -8.77
C ASP A 98 13.70 -4.91 -9.99
N THR A 99 12.51 -5.16 -10.53
CA THR A 99 12.25 -6.03 -11.68
C THR A 99 11.24 -5.37 -12.62
N PRO A 100 11.64 -4.35 -13.39
CA PRO A 100 10.72 -3.51 -14.17
C PRO A 100 9.96 -4.25 -15.28
N ASN A 101 10.35 -5.47 -15.60
CA ASN A 101 9.63 -6.34 -16.53
C ASN A 101 8.39 -6.98 -15.87
N VAL A 102 8.32 -7.00 -14.54
CA VAL A 102 7.21 -7.59 -13.79
C VAL A 102 6.17 -6.53 -13.51
N SER A 103 4.98 -6.70 -14.07
CA SER A 103 3.81 -5.86 -13.77
C SER A 103 3.24 -6.25 -12.41
N VAL A 104 2.65 -5.29 -11.71
CA VAL A 104 1.87 -5.53 -10.49
C VAL A 104 0.42 -5.26 -10.79
N SER A 105 -0.43 -6.24 -10.55
CA SER A 105 -1.86 -6.14 -10.80
C SER A 105 -2.68 -6.53 -9.57
N VAL A 106 -3.89 -5.99 -9.50
CA VAL A 106 -4.85 -6.27 -8.42
C VAL A 106 -6.13 -6.82 -9.00
N ASN A 107 -6.69 -7.83 -8.35
CA ASN A 107 -7.99 -8.37 -8.72
C ASN A 107 -9.09 -7.35 -8.36
N PHE A 108 -9.60 -6.63 -9.36
CA PHE A 108 -10.60 -5.59 -9.14
C PHE A 108 -11.96 -6.16 -8.76
N THR A 109 -12.31 -7.34 -9.23
CA THR A 109 -13.59 -7.99 -8.87
C THR A 109 -13.65 -8.20 -7.35
N LYS A 110 -12.56 -8.70 -6.76
CA LYS A 110 -12.47 -8.82 -5.29
C LYS A 110 -12.47 -7.45 -4.61
N SER A 111 -11.69 -6.49 -5.11
CA SER A 111 -11.60 -5.16 -4.52
C SER A 111 -12.92 -4.38 -4.56
N CYS A 112 -13.70 -4.53 -5.63
CA CYS A 112 -15.00 -3.86 -5.77
C CYS A 112 -16.14 -4.59 -5.05
N SER A 113 -16.02 -5.91 -4.81
CA SER A 113 -17.05 -6.66 -4.09
C SER A 113 -16.94 -6.56 -2.56
N THR A 114 -15.82 -6.04 -2.07
CA THR A 114 -15.53 -5.83 -0.65
C THR A 114 -15.01 -4.41 -0.40
N HIS A 115 -14.45 -4.16 0.77
CA HIS A 115 -13.82 -2.88 1.10
C HIS A 115 -12.32 -2.95 0.86
N SER A 116 -11.76 -1.87 0.33
CA SER A 116 -10.33 -1.70 0.18
C SER A 116 -9.86 -0.47 0.94
N PHE A 117 -8.71 -0.58 1.61
CA PHE A 117 -8.11 0.52 2.35
C PHE A 117 -6.72 0.81 1.77
N ILE A 118 -6.47 2.09 1.46
CA ILE A 118 -5.16 2.58 1.04
C ILE A 118 -4.56 3.34 2.21
N VAL A 119 -3.55 2.76 2.83
CA VAL A 119 -2.91 3.30 4.03
C VAL A 119 -1.46 3.65 3.75
N GLY A 120 -1.01 4.76 4.27
CA GLY A 120 0.38 5.20 4.15
C GLY A 120 0.58 6.59 4.76
N MET A 121 1.82 6.94 5.05
CA MET A 121 2.17 8.28 5.53
C MET A 121 1.90 9.35 4.46
N SER A 122 1.86 10.61 4.89
CA SER A 122 1.75 11.74 3.96
C SER A 122 2.93 11.74 2.98
N GLY A 123 2.69 12.07 1.71
CA GLY A 123 3.73 12.07 0.67
C GLY A 123 4.11 10.70 0.09
N MET A 124 3.57 9.59 0.58
CA MET A 124 3.90 8.24 0.10
C MET A 124 3.13 7.82 -1.16
N GLY A 125 2.40 8.75 -1.79
CA GLY A 125 1.72 8.49 -3.06
C GLY A 125 0.36 7.82 -2.96
N LYS A 126 -0.34 7.89 -1.81
CA LYS A 126 -1.70 7.33 -1.65
C LYS A 126 -2.67 7.84 -2.71
N THR A 127 -2.71 9.17 -2.89
CA THR A 127 -3.59 9.83 -3.87
C THR A 127 -3.21 9.45 -5.29
N SER A 128 -1.91 9.38 -5.61
CA SER A 128 -1.43 8.95 -6.93
C SER A 128 -1.83 7.50 -7.23
N PHE A 129 -1.72 6.61 -6.23
CA PHE A 129 -2.17 5.22 -6.37
C PHE A 129 -3.68 5.14 -6.60
N ALA A 130 -4.48 5.84 -5.79
CA ALA A 130 -5.94 5.87 -5.92
C ALA A 130 -6.36 6.39 -7.29
N THR A 131 -5.70 7.44 -7.77
CA THR A 131 -5.93 8.00 -9.10
C THR A 131 -5.69 6.98 -10.20
N THR A 132 -4.54 6.33 -10.18
CA THR A 132 -4.21 5.29 -11.17
C THR A 132 -5.24 4.16 -11.12
N TYR A 133 -5.66 3.77 -9.93
CA TYR A 133 -6.68 2.74 -9.74
C TYR A 133 -8.05 3.15 -10.33
N PHE A 134 -8.49 4.38 -10.08
CA PHE A 134 -9.75 4.92 -10.63
C PHE A 134 -9.70 5.05 -12.15
N ASP A 135 -8.57 5.49 -12.70
CA ASP A 135 -8.36 5.60 -14.13
C ASP A 135 -8.46 4.22 -14.82
N GLU A 136 -7.81 3.23 -14.26
CA GLU A 136 -7.87 1.85 -14.77
C GLU A 136 -9.28 1.24 -14.68
N LEU A 137 -10.02 1.53 -13.62
CA LEU A 137 -11.43 1.13 -13.51
C LEU A 137 -12.29 1.81 -14.58
N ASN A 138 -12.11 3.12 -14.77
CA ASN A 138 -12.84 3.90 -15.75
C ASN A 138 -12.58 3.44 -17.20
N LYS A 139 -11.31 3.14 -17.54
CA LYS A 139 -10.95 2.55 -18.84
C LYS A 139 -11.68 1.23 -19.12
N ARG A 140 -12.04 0.50 -18.10
CA ARG A 140 -12.82 -0.76 -18.19
C ARG A 140 -14.32 -0.56 -18.14
N GLY A 141 -14.80 0.70 -18.16
CA GLY A 141 -16.21 1.04 -18.18
C GLY A 141 -16.89 1.03 -16.82
N ALA A 142 -16.13 0.97 -15.72
CA ALA A 142 -16.69 1.11 -14.38
C ALA A 142 -17.08 2.57 -14.11
N THR A 143 -18.20 2.78 -13.42
CA THR A 143 -18.57 4.09 -12.91
C THR A 143 -17.91 4.28 -11.54
N VAL A 144 -17.09 5.31 -11.41
CA VAL A 144 -16.38 5.65 -10.17
C VAL A 144 -16.97 6.93 -9.60
N VAL A 145 -17.39 6.90 -8.35
CA VAL A 145 -17.86 8.07 -7.60
C VAL A 145 -16.84 8.37 -6.50
N VAL A 146 -16.28 9.57 -6.54
CA VAL A 146 -15.26 9.99 -5.57
C VAL A 146 -15.85 11.10 -4.70
N PHE A 147 -15.81 10.90 -3.38
CA PHE A 147 -16.12 11.94 -2.40
C PHE A 147 -14.80 12.58 -1.96
N ASP A 148 -14.46 13.68 -2.59
CA ASP A 148 -13.20 14.39 -2.38
C ASP A 148 -13.37 15.54 -1.39
N TYR A 149 -13.13 15.26 -0.13
CA TYR A 149 -13.19 16.26 0.93
C TYR A 149 -12.04 17.29 0.86
N ALA A 150 -10.88 16.85 0.42
CA ALA A 150 -9.66 17.67 0.45
C ALA A 150 -9.37 18.39 -0.88
N GLY A 151 -10.10 18.06 -1.95
CA GLY A 151 -9.83 18.62 -3.29
C GLY A 151 -8.56 18.10 -3.93
N GLU A 152 -8.06 16.93 -3.50
CA GLU A 152 -6.82 16.34 -3.99
C GLU A 152 -6.97 15.57 -5.30
N TYR A 153 -8.19 15.19 -5.65
CA TYR A 153 -8.50 14.40 -6.85
C TYR A 153 -8.92 15.27 -8.04
N ASN A 154 -8.44 16.48 -8.12
CA ASN A 154 -8.66 17.37 -9.27
C ASN A 154 -7.89 16.88 -10.51
N ILE A 155 -8.30 15.72 -11.01
CA ILE A 155 -7.61 15.00 -12.04
C ILE A 155 -8.49 15.06 -13.30
N GLY A 156 -7.92 15.60 -14.35
CA GLY A 156 -8.53 15.64 -15.66
C GLY A 156 -8.67 14.25 -16.28
N PHE A 157 -9.54 13.43 -15.72
CA PHE A 157 -10.02 12.25 -16.44
C PHE A 157 -10.87 12.71 -17.63
N GLU A 158 -10.71 12.10 -18.78
CA GLU A 158 -11.42 12.47 -20.02
C GLU A 158 -12.96 12.44 -19.91
N ARG A 159 -13.51 11.87 -18.83
CA ARG A 159 -14.96 11.70 -18.60
C ARG A 159 -15.33 11.96 -17.14
N THR A 160 -14.89 13.07 -16.58
CA THR A 160 -15.17 13.40 -15.18
C THR A 160 -16.18 14.54 -15.10
N ASN A 161 -17.25 14.35 -14.35
CA ASN A 161 -18.13 15.42 -13.92
C ASN A 161 -17.77 15.78 -12.47
N CYS A 162 -17.23 16.98 -12.26
CA CYS A 162 -17.05 17.52 -10.94
C CYS A 162 -18.36 18.18 -10.49
N ILE A 163 -18.95 17.70 -9.42
CA ILE A 163 -20.16 18.23 -8.84
C ILE A 163 -19.78 18.90 -7.51
N GLU A 164 -19.90 20.23 -7.48
CA GLU A 164 -19.85 20.95 -6.20
C GLU A 164 -21.23 20.88 -5.55
N PRO A 165 -21.39 20.10 -4.47
CA PRO A 165 -22.69 19.99 -3.82
C PRO A 165 -23.07 21.33 -3.19
N ARG A 166 -24.16 21.89 -3.62
CA ARG A 166 -24.79 23.04 -2.96
C ARG A 166 -25.92 22.51 -2.09
N ILE A 167 -25.70 22.54 -0.80
CA ILE A 167 -26.70 22.12 0.17
C ILE A 167 -27.58 23.32 0.46
N ASN A 168 -28.88 23.19 0.17
CA ASN A 168 -29.84 24.17 0.65
C ASN A 168 -30.17 23.87 2.11
N PRO A 169 -29.89 24.80 3.05
CA PRO A 169 -30.10 24.56 4.47
C PRO A 169 -31.55 24.17 4.79
N ARG A 170 -32.53 24.63 4.01
CA ARG A 170 -33.97 24.32 4.20
C ARG A 170 -34.31 22.82 4.06
N PHE A 171 -33.46 22.03 3.41
CA PHE A 171 -33.66 20.57 3.30
C PHE A 171 -32.91 19.78 4.36
N ILE A 172 -32.21 20.45 5.27
CA ILE A 172 -31.48 19.81 6.38
C ILE A 172 -32.36 19.90 7.62
N SER A 173 -32.44 18.81 8.40
CA SER A 173 -33.11 18.88 9.69
C SER A 173 -32.36 19.82 10.64
N LEU A 174 -33.12 20.51 11.52
CA LEU A 174 -32.54 21.43 12.50
C LEU A 174 -31.44 20.80 13.35
N ASP A 175 -31.62 19.53 13.74
CA ASP A 175 -30.60 18.79 14.52
C ASP A 175 -29.28 18.62 13.79
N ILE A 176 -29.32 18.35 12.47
CA ILE A 176 -28.14 18.22 11.64
C ILE A 176 -27.48 19.59 11.46
N LEU A 177 -28.28 20.62 11.25
CA LEU A 177 -27.78 21.99 11.11
C LEU A 177 -27.15 22.50 12.39
N ALA A 178 -27.77 22.23 13.55
CA ALA A 178 -27.21 22.56 14.85
C ALA A 178 -25.86 21.90 15.10
N LYS A 179 -25.70 20.63 14.74
CA LYS A 179 -24.41 19.93 14.79
C LYS A 179 -23.37 20.57 13.87
N PHE A 180 -23.77 20.97 12.68
CA PHE A 180 -22.90 21.65 11.72
C PHE A 180 -22.42 23.00 12.23
N LEU A 181 -23.29 23.73 12.94
CA LEU A 181 -22.99 25.03 13.57
C LEU A 181 -22.31 24.88 14.95
N HIS A 182 -21.99 23.66 15.37
CA HIS A 182 -21.39 23.36 16.66
C HIS A 182 -22.22 23.87 17.86
N ILE A 183 -23.56 23.89 17.73
CA ILE A 183 -24.48 24.23 18.81
C ILE A 183 -24.53 23.02 19.73
N GLY A 184 -24.16 23.21 20.99
CA GLY A 184 -24.18 22.15 22.00
C GLY A 184 -25.59 21.69 22.34
N GLU A 185 -25.75 20.41 22.71
CA GLU A 185 -27.04 19.81 23.04
C GLU A 185 -27.79 20.54 24.19
N ASN A 186 -27.08 21.28 25.04
CA ASN A 186 -27.63 22.05 26.16
C ASN A 186 -27.83 23.54 25.84
N ALA A 187 -27.68 23.95 24.59
CA ALA A 187 -27.76 25.35 24.19
C ALA A 187 -29.20 25.70 23.72
N GLU A 188 -30.20 25.51 24.57
CA GLU A 188 -31.63 25.72 24.27
C GLU A 188 -31.89 27.05 23.59
N ARG A 189 -31.35 28.15 24.12
CA ARG A 189 -31.50 29.49 23.51
C ARG A 189 -30.98 29.60 22.08
N GLN A 190 -29.88 28.92 21.78
CA GLN A 190 -29.30 28.94 20.43
C GLN A 190 -30.14 28.08 19.47
N MET A 191 -30.70 26.99 19.98
CA MET A 191 -31.64 26.15 19.23
C MET A 191 -32.94 26.86 18.93
N ASP A 192 -33.48 27.62 19.88
CA ASP A 192 -34.70 28.43 19.69
C ASP A 192 -34.48 29.50 18.60
N VAL A 193 -33.39 30.25 18.67
CA VAL A 193 -33.03 31.24 17.65
C VAL A 193 -32.85 30.60 16.27
N LEU A 194 -32.25 29.40 16.22
CA LEU A 194 -32.08 28.68 14.97
C LEU A 194 -33.44 28.22 14.40
N ALA A 195 -34.33 27.74 15.28
CA ALA A 195 -35.66 27.30 14.90
C ALA A 195 -36.52 28.48 14.40
N ASP A 196 -36.47 29.63 15.08
CA ASP A 196 -37.16 30.83 14.68
C ASP A 196 -36.65 31.33 13.30
N ALA A 197 -35.36 31.39 13.09
CA ALA A 197 -34.75 31.76 11.80
C ALA A 197 -35.13 30.80 10.65
N PHE A 198 -35.46 29.56 10.96
CA PHE A 198 -35.89 28.54 10.00
C PHE A 198 -37.38 28.55 9.72
N SER A 199 -38.17 29.14 10.62
CA SER A 199 -39.61 29.22 10.49
C SER A 199 -40.13 30.49 9.80
N GLU A 200 -39.26 31.51 9.66
CA GLU A 200 -39.60 32.74 8.97
C GLU A 200 -39.55 32.57 7.46
N ASP A 201 -40.55 31.86 6.85
CA ASP A 201 -41.03 32.00 5.46
C ASP A 201 -42.45 31.48 5.28
#